data_4a1e0537702063ccda1fda79b5060b17
#
_entry.id   4a1e0537702063ccda1fda79b5060b17
#
_cell.length_a   1.000
_cell.length_b   1.000
_cell.length_c   1.000
_cell.angle_alpha   90.00
_cell.angle_beta   90.00
_cell.angle_gamma   90.00
#
_symmetry.space_group_name_H-M   'P 1'
#
loop_
_entity.id
_entity.type
_entity.pdbx_description
1 polymer ?
#
loop_
_entity_poly.entity_id
_entity_poly.type
_entity_poly.pdbx_seq_one_letter_code
_entity_poly.pdbx_strand_id
1 'polypeptide(L)' 'KLGVQAIPAKGESFNPHVHEAIEMVETTDAPDHQVIEELQRGYKMKERLLRPAMVKVAKNP' A
#
# COMPACT_ATOMS: atom_id res chain seq x y z
N LYS A 1 13.89 -12.67 9.38
CA LYS A 1 14.06 -13.79 9.77
C LYS A 1 13.57 -14.75 8.86
N LEU A 2 13.09 -15.54 8.67
CA LEU A 2 12.66 -16.57 7.75
C LEU A 2 12.26 -16.05 6.37
N GLY A 3 12.80 -14.90 5.97
CA GLY A 3 12.47 -14.33 4.68
C GLY A 3 11.19 -13.53 4.60
N VAL A 4 10.53 -13.33 5.72
CA VAL A 4 9.33 -12.50 5.74
C VAL A 4 9.73 -11.04 5.68
N GLN A 5 9.14 -10.30 4.78
CA GLN A 5 9.44 -8.89 4.59
C GLN A 5 8.17 -8.07 4.65
N ALA A 6 8.27 -6.89 5.29
CA ALA A 6 7.16 -5.95 5.29
C ALA A 6 7.04 -5.33 3.90
N ILE A 7 5.83 -5.15 3.44
CA ILE A 7 5.57 -4.55 2.14
C ILE A 7 5.63 -3.04 2.28
N PRO A 8 6.46 -2.34 1.47
CA PRO A 8 6.46 -0.88 1.51
C PRO A 8 5.09 -0.35 1.10
N ALA A 9 4.61 0.64 1.84
CA ALA A 9 3.28 1.16 1.56
C ALA A 9 3.28 2.68 1.54
N LYS A 10 3.42 3.32 2.70
CA LYS A 10 3.29 4.77 2.75
C LYS A 10 4.33 5.45 1.88
N GLY A 11 3.87 6.33 1.01
CA GLY A 11 4.75 7.04 0.09
C GLY A 11 5.04 6.30 -1.19
N GLU A 12 4.58 5.07 -1.31
CA GLU A 12 4.79 4.27 -2.51
C GLU A 12 3.62 4.43 -3.47
N SER A 13 3.86 4.15 -4.74
CA SER A 13 2.77 4.07 -5.69
C SER A 13 1.89 2.87 -5.35
N PHE A 14 0.59 3.04 -5.48
CA PHE A 14 -0.33 1.94 -5.21
C PHE A 14 -0.05 0.77 -6.15
N ASN A 15 0.09 -0.39 -5.57
CA ASN A 15 0.35 -1.61 -6.32
C ASN A 15 -0.72 -2.64 -5.94
N PRO A 16 -1.68 -2.91 -6.84
CA PRO A 16 -2.77 -3.82 -6.49
C PRO A 16 -2.33 -5.24 -6.19
N HIS A 17 -1.10 -5.61 -6.54
CA HIS A 17 -0.61 -6.94 -6.23
C HIS A 17 -0.27 -7.11 -4.76
N VAL A 18 0.09 -6.04 -4.07
CA VAL A 18 0.54 -6.13 -2.68
C VAL A 18 -0.19 -5.16 -1.76
N HIS A 19 -0.97 -4.24 -2.32
CA HIS A 19 -1.72 -3.27 -1.52
C HIS A 19 -3.21 -3.48 -1.72
N GLU A 20 -3.97 -3.22 -0.67
CA GLU A 20 -5.43 -3.22 -0.77
C GLU A 20 -5.91 -1.83 -0.42
N ALA A 21 -6.50 -1.14 -1.39
CA ALA A 21 -6.99 0.22 -1.18
C ALA A 21 -8.31 0.13 -0.40
N ILE A 22 -8.26 0.54 0.85
CA ILE A 22 -9.43 0.57 1.70
C ILE A 22 -10.24 1.84 1.44
N GLU A 23 -9.54 2.92 1.14
CA GLU A 23 -10.19 4.19 0.92
C GLU A 23 -9.41 5.00 -0.10
N MET A 24 -10.13 5.65 -1.01
CA MET A 24 -9.54 6.61 -1.93
C MET A 24 -9.81 7.99 -1.38
N VAL A 25 -8.76 8.75 -1.14
CA VAL A 25 -8.87 10.08 -0.57
C VAL A 25 -8.64 11.11 -1.66
N GLU A 26 -9.65 11.92 -1.92
CA GLU A 26 -9.55 12.95 -2.94
C GLU A 26 -8.69 14.08 -2.42
N THR A 27 -7.55 14.29 -3.04
CA THR A 27 -6.61 15.30 -2.55
C THR A 27 -5.63 15.63 -3.66
N THR A 28 -5.12 16.87 -3.61
CA THR A 28 -4.02 17.27 -4.47
C THR A 28 -2.71 17.36 -3.71
N ASP A 29 -2.72 16.98 -2.43
CA ASP A 29 -1.52 17.06 -1.60
C ASP A 29 -0.52 15.95 -1.90
N ALA A 30 -0.93 14.93 -2.64
CA ALA A 30 -0.06 13.83 -3.02
C ALA A 30 -0.31 13.47 -4.47
N PRO A 31 0.69 12.85 -5.12
CA PRO A 31 0.47 12.40 -6.50
C PRO A 31 -0.67 11.40 -6.58
N ASP A 32 -1.30 11.37 -7.75
CA ASP A 32 -2.41 10.45 -7.98
C ASP A 32 -1.95 9.02 -7.77
N HIS A 33 -2.76 8.23 -7.08
CA HIS A 33 -2.51 6.81 -6.82
C HIS A 33 -1.32 6.56 -5.89
N GLN A 34 -0.87 7.57 -5.15
CA GLN A 34 0.15 7.35 -4.15
C GLN A 34 -0.49 6.92 -2.85
N VAL A 35 0.12 5.94 -2.19
CA VAL A 35 -0.33 5.51 -0.87
C VAL A 35 -0.01 6.61 0.14
N ILE A 36 -1.04 7.14 0.78
CA ILE A 36 -0.86 8.24 1.71
C ILE A 36 -0.90 7.79 3.16
N GLU A 37 -1.45 6.61 3.41
CA GLU A 37 -1.50 6.09 4.77
C GLU A 37 -1.54 4.59 4.75
N GLU A 38 -0.83 3.97 5.67
CA GLU A 38 -0.84 2.52 5.85
C GLU A 38 -1.70 2.19 7.06
N LEU A 39 -2.81 1.50 6.82
CA LEU A 39 -3.74 1.13 7.89
C LEU A 39 -3.38 -0.20 8.51
N GLN A 40 -2.85 -1.11 7.70
CA GLN A 40 -2.41 -2.41 8.17
C GLN A 40 -1.20 -2.82 7.38
N ARG A 41 -0.15 -3.24 8.09
CA ARG A 41 1.08 -3.65 7.44
C ARG A 41 0.88 -4.98 6.72
N GLY A 42 1.35 -5.04 5.50
CA GLY A 42 1.35 -6.27 4.74
C GLY A 42 2.69 -6.96 4.80
N TYR A 43 2.71 -8.23 4.50
CA TYR A 43 3.93 -9.04 4.55
C TYR A 43 3.97 -9.99 3.38
N LYS A 44 5.19 -10.27 2.92
CA LYS A 44 5.41 -11.26 1.89
C LYS A 44 6.62 -12.10 2.28
N MET A 45 6.68 -13.30 1.74
CA MET A 45 7.83 -14.17 1.91
C MET A 45 8.28 -14.59 0.52
N LYS A 46 9.47 -14.09 0.13
CA LYS A 46 9.97 -14.31 -1.22
C LYS A 46 8.94 -13.83 -2.22
N GLU A 47 8.42 -14.71 -3.06
CA GLU A 47 7.43 -14.32 -4.06
C GLU A 47 6.00 -14.54 -3.60
N ARG A 48 5.83 -14.94 -2.34
CA ARG A 48 4.52 -15.30 -1.85
C ARG A 48 3.96 -14.19 -0.98
N LEU A 49 2.79 -13.71 -1.34
CA LEU A 49 2.12 -12.69 -0.56
C LEU A 49 1.42 -13.36 0.62
N LEU A 50 1.78 -12.96 1.84
CA LEU A 50 1.15 -13.48 3.03
C LEU A 50 -0.11 -12.72 3.36
N ARG A 51 -0.07 -11.39 3.27
CA ARG A 51 -1.26 -10.57 3.36
C ARG A 51 -0.93 -9.20 2.78
N PRO A 52 -1.88 -8.57 2.11
CA PRO A 52 -1.62 -7.25 1.54
C PRO A 52 -1.62 -6.18 2.60
N ALA A 53 -0.96 -5.07 2.28
CA ALA A 53 -1.03 -3.88 3.13
C ALA A 53 -2.35 -3.16 2.84
N MET A 54 -3.07 -2.84 3.89
CA MET A 54 -4.29 -2.05 3.75
C MET A 54 -3.93 -0.58 3.80
N VAL A 55 -4.33 0.16 2.79
CA VAL A 55 -3.82 1.51 2.61
C VAL A 55 -4.93 2.48 2.19
N LYS A 56 -4.66 3.75 2.41
CA LYS A 56 -5.44 4.82 1.79
C LYS A 56 -4.63 5.38 0.64
N VAL A 57 -5.29 5.63 -0.47
CA VAL A 57 -4.64 6.02 -1.71
C VAL A 57 -5.15 7.39 -2.14
N ALA A 58 -4.24 8.24 -2.58
CA ALA A 58 -4.61 9.56 -3.06
C ALA A 58 -5.28 9.46 -4.42
N LYS A 59 -6.31 10.24 -4.61
CA LYS A 59 -6.98 10.35 -5.89
C LYS A 59 -7.10 11.83 -6.23
N ASN A 60 -6.47 12.25 -7.31
CA ASN A 60 -6.56 13.63 -7.74
C ASN A 60 -7.94 13.90 -8.33
N PRO A 61 -8.55 15.04 -8.01
CA PRO A 61 -9.85 15.37 -8.56
C PRO A 61 -9.83 15.64 -10.05
#